data_7f0b2fbe67f6c721bc802932dbfac62b
#
_entry.id   7f0b2fbe67f6c721bc802932dbfac62b
#
_cell.length_a   1.000
_cell.length_b   1.000
_cell.length_c   1.000
_cell.angle_alpha   90.00
_cell.angle_beta   90.00
_cell.angle_gamma   90.00
#
_symmetry.space_group_name_H-M   'P 1'
#
loop_
_entity.id
_entity.type
_entity.pdbx_description
1 polymer ?
#
loop_
_entity_poly.entity_id
_entity_poly.type
_entity_poly.pdbx_seq_one_letter_code
_entity_poly.pdbx_strand_id
1 'polypeptide(L)'
;LISLFQEKMGEFVETIRQKTAGIESAVSKLFMLVETHFLLLSQNDPLAIVTQLELRQSNQDLRLKINEVLKGYLQVMDEILETGIKQGEFQADLNVRVARQMIFGTVDEVVTNWVMSDHKYDLVALSKTVHGLLIAACGYRQ
;
A
#
# COMPACT_ATOMS: atom_id res chain seq x y z
N LEU A 1 -13.80 -12.88 -10.69
CA LEU A 1 -12.74 -12.75 -9.69
C LEU A 1 -11.85 -11.54 -9.94
N ILE A 2 -11.27 -11.45 -11.14
CA ILE A 2 -10.44 -10.30 -11.50
C ILE A 2 -11.26 -9.01 -11.55
N SER A 3 -12.51 -9.09 -11.97
CA SER A 3 -13.41 -7.94 -12.03
C SER A 3 -13.66 -7.34 -10.65
N LEU A 4 -13.85 -8.19 -9.64
CA LEU A 4 -14.01 -7.74 -8.27
C LEU A 4 -12.75 -7.01 -7.78
N PHE A 5 -11.60 -7.59 -8.08
CA PHE A 5 -10.31 -6.99 -7.71
C PHE A 5 -10.13 -5.63 -8.38
N GLN A 6 -10.43 -5.52 -9.68
CA GLN A 6 -10.35 -4.27 -10.43
C GLN A 6 -11.25 -3.19 -9.83
N GLU A 7 -12.51 -3.54 -9.54
CA GLU A 7 -13.46 -2.62 -8.95
C GLU A 7 -12.99 -2.11 -7.59
N LYS A 8 -12.57 -3.03 -6.71
CA LYS A 8 -12.15 -2.66 -5.37
C LYS A 8 -10.85 -1.88 -5.36
N MET A 9 -9.92 -2.19 -6.26
CA MET A 9 -8.69 -1.41 -6.39
C MET A 9 -8.95 0.01 -6.89
N GLY A 10 -9.88 0.17 -7.83
CA GLY A 10 -10.28 1.49 -8.29
C GLY A 10 -10.87 2.34 -7.17
N GLU A 11 -11.77 1.75 -6.40
CA GLU A 11 -12.35 2.42 -5.22
C GLU A 11 -11.29 2.77 -4.19
N PHE A 12 -10.36 1.86 -3.97
CA PHE A 12 -9.28 2.03 -3.01
C PHE A 12 -8.36 3.20 -3.40
N VAL A 13 -7.94 3.25 -4.66
CA VAL A 13 -7.08 4.33 -5.15
C VAL A 13 -7.79 5.68 -5.00
N GLU A 14 -9.07 5.73 -5.37
CA GLU A 14 -9.86 6.96 -5.24
C GLU A 14 -9.99 7.39 -3.79
N THR A 15 -10.23 6.44 -2.89
CA THR A 15 -10.33 6.72 -1.45
C THR A 15 -9.03 7.32 -0.91
N ILE A 16 -7.89 6.75 -1.30
CA ILE A 16 -6.59 7.26 -0.88
C ILE A 16 -6.37 8.68 -1.41
N ARG A 17 -6.68 8.93 -2.68
CA ARG A 17 -6.54 10.26 -3.25
C ARG A 17 -7.39 11.27 -2.52
N GLN A 18 -8.62 10.92 -2.17
CA GLN A 18 -9.51 11.80 -1.40
C GLN A 18 -8.96 12.06 0.01
N LYS A 19 -8.49 11.02 0.69
CA LYS A 19 -7.98 11.14 2.06
C LYS A 19 -6.67 11.93 2.13
N THR A 20 -5.88 11.94 1.08
CA THR A 20 -4.59 12.63 1.05
C THR A 20 -4.66 14.02 0.44
N ALA A 21 -5.76 14.39 -0.20
CA ALA A 21 -5.88 15.62 -0.97
C ALA A 21 -5.60 16.90 -0.18
N GLY A 22 -5.96 16.95 1.10
CA GLY A 22 -5.74 18.13 1.93
C GLY A 22 -4.49 18.06 2.79
N ILE A 23 -3.68 17.03 2.63
CA ILE A 23 -2.51 16.79 3.46
C ILE A 23 -1.26 17.23 2.70
N GLU A 24 -0.44 18.09 3.32
CA GLU A 24 0.78 18.59 2.71
C GLU A 24 1.98 17.65 2.91
N SER A 25 2.11 17.09 4.11
CA SER A 25 3.26 16.25 4.47
C SER A 25 3.20 14.89 3.77
N ALA A 26 4.29 14.54 3.08
CA ALA A 26 4.42 13.21 2.46
C ALA A 26 4.43 12.10 3.52
N VAL A 27 5.03 12.36 4.68
CA VAL A 27 5.03 11.40 5.81
C VAL A 27 3.60 11.08 6.22
N SER A 28 2.76 12.11 6.36
CA SER A 28 1.35 11.94 6.73
C SER A 28 0.53 11.27 5.62
N LYS A 29 0.80 11.60 4.36
CA LYS A 29 0.14 10.94 3.23
C LYS A 29 0.45 9.44 3.20
N LEU A 30 1.70 9.09 3.47
CA LEU A 30 2.09 7.68 3.51
C LEU A 30 1.39 6.93 4.64
N PHE A 31 1.20 7.59 5.80
CA PHE A 31 0.43 6.98 6.88
C PHE A 31 -1.01 6.66 6.44
N MET A 32 -1.66 7.62 5.78
CA MET A 32 -3.02 7.42 5.29
C MET A 32 -3.11 6.28 4.29
N LEU A 33 -2.10 6.15 3.43
CA LEU A 33 -2.05 5.06 2.47
C LEU A 33 -1.96 3.70 3.18
N VAL A 34 -1.05 3.56 4.14
CA VAL A 34 -0.84 2.32 4.88
C VAL A 34 -2.09 1.96 5.68
N GLU A 35 -2.62 2.91 6.44
CA GLU A 35 -3.80 2.69 7.28
C GLU A 35 -5.02 2.31 6.43
N THR A 36 -5.24 3.02 5.32
CA THR A 36 -6.37 2.74 4.44
C THR A 36 -6.25 1.36 3.81
N HIS A 37 -5.05 0.96 3.42
CA HIS A 37 -4.80 -0.37 2.88
C HIS A 37 -5.19 -1.46 3.89
N PHE A 38 -4.70 -1.33 5.12
CA PHE A 38 -5.00 -2.31 6.16
C PHE A 38 -6.49 -2.30 6.52
N LEU A 39 -7.10 -1.12 6.61
CA LEU A 39 -8.50 -0.99 6.93
C LEU A 39 -9.38 -1.66 5.88
N LEU A 40 -9.11 -1.40 4.59
CA LEU A 40 -9.89 -1.98 3.50
C LEU A 40 -9.87 -3.51 3.57
N LEU A 41 -8.68 -4.10 3.71
CA LEU A 41 -8.55 -5.56 3.70
C LEU A 41 -9.06 -6.20 4.99
N SER A 42 -8.94 -5.51 6.13
CA SER A 42 -9.46 -6.03 7.39
C SER A 42 -10.98 -6.04 7.45
N GLN A 43 -11.62 -5.16 6.69
CA GLN A 43 -13.09 -5.08 6.63
C GLN A 43 -13.69 -5.99 5.58
N ASN A 44 -12.88 -6.60 4.73
CA ASN A 44 -13.39 -7.41 3.61
C ASN A 44 -12.57 -8.70 3.50
N ASP A 45 -12.90 -9.68 4.35
CA ASP A 45 -12.21 -10.97 4.37
C ASP A 45 -12.17 -11.67 3.01
N PRO A 46 -13.28 -11.76 2.24
CA PRO A 46 -13.21 -12.39 0.93
C PRO A 46 -12.21 -11.70 0.00
N LEU A 47 -12.17 -10.37 0.01
CA LEU A 47 -11.23 -9.61 -0.81
C LEU A 47 -9.78 -9.90 -0.39
N ALA A 48 -9.52 -9.92 0.91
CA ALA A 48 -8.17 -10.21 1.43
C ALA A 48 -7.70 -11.60 1.02
N ILE A 49 -8.55 -12.61 1.15
CA ILE A 49 -8.23 -13.99 0.76
C ILE A 49 -7.95 -14.07 -0.74
N VAL A 50 -8.82 -13.49 -1.56
CA VAL A 50 -8.67 -13.49 -3.02
C VAL A 50 -7.37 -12.79 -3.42
N THR A 51 -7.12 -11.60 -2.87
CA THR A 51 -5.95 -10.79 -3.23
C THR A 51 -4.65 -11.44 -2.81
N GLN A 52 -4.58 -11.94 -1.57
CA GLN A 52 -3.32 -12.40 -1.00
C GLN A 52 -3.00 -13.85 -1.31
N LEU A 53 -3.99 -14.69 -1.55
CA LEU A 53 -3.78 -16.11 -1.75
C LEU A 53 -4.14 -16.59 -3.15
N GLU A 54 -5.37 -16.33 -3.60
CA GLU A 54 -5.86 -16.91 -4.85
C GLU A 54 -5.24 -16.30 -6.10
N LEU A 55 -5.18 -14.97 -6.19
CA LEU A 55 -4.66 -14.32 -7.40
C LEU A 55 -3.16 -14.55 -7.60
N ARG A 56 -2.43 -14.78 -6.53
CA ARG A 56 -0.98 -14.98 -6.60
C ARG A 56 -0.58 -16.35 -7.11
N GLN A 57 -1.48 -17.31 -7.05
CA GLN A 57 -1.25 -18.67 -7.55
C GLN A 57 -1.66 -18.83 -8.99
N SER A 58 -2.05 -17.74 -9.63
CA SER A 58 -2.62 -17.76 -10.98
C SER A 58 -1.56 -17.76 -12.08
N ASN A 59 -2.01 -17.96 -13.32
CA ASN A 59 -1.14 -18.02 -14.49
C ASN A 59 -0.58 -16.64 -14.86
N GLN A 60 0.34 -16.62 -15.82
CA GLN A 60 1.04 -15.41 -16.24
C GLN A 60 0.09 -14.34 -16.78
N ASP A 61 -0.94 -14.73 -17.53
CA ASP A 61 -1.91 -13.76 -18.09
C ASP A 61 -2.62 -13.02 -16.99
N LEU A 62 -3.05 -13.72 -15.93
CA LEU A 62 -3.72 -13.10 -14.80
C LEU A 62 -2.76 -12.19 -14.03
N ARG A 63 -1.49 -12.58 -13.91
CA ARG A 63 -0.46 -11.73 -13.28
C ARG A 63 -0.30 -10.41 -14.01
N LEU A 64 -0.33 -10.42 -15.35
CA LEU A 64 -0.24 -9.20 -16.14
C LEU A 64 -1.44 -8.30 -15.90
N LYS A 65 -2.63 -8.87 -15.80
CA LYS A 65 -3.85 -8.13 -15.48
C LYS A 65 -3.80 -7.52 -14.08
N ILE A 66 -3.28 -8.25 -13.11
CA ILE A 66 -3.11 -7.75 -11.75
C ILE A 66 -2.14 -6.57 -11.74
N ASN A 67 -1.02 -6.67 -12.44
CA ASN A 67 -0.05 -5.59 -12.55
C ASN A 67 -0.67 -4.34 -13.15
N GLU A 68 -1.52 -4.49 -14.15
CA GLU A 68 -2.23 -3.37 -14.77
C GLU A 68 -3.14 -2.66 -13.75
N VAL A 69 -3.86 -3.44 -12.97
CA VAL A 69 -4.76 -2.90 -11.93
C VAL A 69 -3.98 -2.16 -10.85
N LEU A 70 -2.79 -2.66 -10.51
CA LEU A 70 -1.95 -2.06 -9.47
C LEU A 70 -1.28 -0.76 -9.88
N LYS A 71 -1.23 -0.44 -11.19
CA LYS A 71 -0.54 0.76 -11.67
C LYS A 71 -0.98 2.04 -10.96
N GLY A 72 -2.28 2.22 -10.79
CA GLY A 72 -2.82 3.42 -10.13
C GLY A 72 -2.34 3.54 -8.70
N TYR A 73 -2.31 2.44 -7.98
CA TYR A 73 -1.84 2.40 -6.60
C TYR A 73 -0.34 2.72 -6.51
N LEU A 74 0.44 2.07 -7.37
CA LEU A 74 1.89 2.31 -7.39
C LEU A 74 2.20 3.76 -7.77
N GLN A 75 1.40 4.37 -8.64
CA GLN A 75 1.55 5.76 -9.01
C GLN A 75 1.30 6.69 -7.82
N VAL A 76 0.32 6.39 -6.98
CA VAL A 76 0.08 7.18 -5.75
C VAL A 76 1.31 7.11 -4.85
N MET A 77 1.90 5.92 -4.70
CA MET A 77 3.13 5.76 -3.91
C MET A 77 4.27 6.61 -4.46
N ASP A 78 4.48 6.57 -5.78
CA ASP A 78 5.53 7.37 -6.43
C ASP A 78 5.33 8.85 -6.17
N GLU A 79 4.11 9.35 -6.29
CA GLU A 79 3.79 10.76 -6.06
C GLU A 79 4.11 11.17 -4.61
N ILE A 80 3.77 10.34 -3.65
CA ILE A 80 4.06 10.59 -2.23
C ILE A 80 5.58 10.66 -2.00
N LEU A 81 6.31 9.69 -2.57
CA LEU A 81 7.76 9.65 -2.40
C LEU A 81 8.43 10.89 -3.04
N GLU A 82 8.01 11.25 -4.24
CA GLU A 82 8.55 12.43 -4.93
C GLU A 82 8.24 13.70 -4.16
N THR A 83 7.04 13.82 -3.61
CA THR A 83 6.66 14.96 -2.77
C THR A 83 7.56 15.04 -1.53
N GLY A 84 7.81 13.91 -0.88
CA GLY A 84 8.66 13.85 0.30
C GLY A 84 10.10 14.25 0.01
N ILE A 85 10.63 13.85 -1.14
CA ILE A 85 11.96 14.26 -1.57
C ILE A 85 12.00 15.77 -1.79
N LYS A 86 11.03 16.31 -2.51
CA LYS A 86 10.94 17.75 -2.80
C LYS A 86 10.85 18.59 -1.53
N GLN A 87 10.09 18.11 -0.55
CA GLN A 87 9.86 18.83 0.70
C GLN A 87 11.00 18.66 1.70
N GLY A 88 11.96 17.78 1.40
CA GLY A 88 13.05 17.47 2.32
C GLY A 88 12.67 16.54 3.46
N GLU A 89 11.50 15.93 3.42
CA GLU A 89 11.10 14.94 4.42
C GLU A 89 11.81 13.60 4.22
N PHE A 90 12.07 13.23 2.97
CA PHE A 90 12.82 12.02 2.62
C PHE A 90 14.18 12.40 2.07
N GLN A 91 15.12 11.46 2.12
CA GLN A 91 16.47 11.74 1.65
C GLN A 91 16.50 12.11 0.16
N ALA A 92 17.36 13.05 -0.20
CA ALA A 92 17.38 13.63 -1.55
C ALA A 92 17.73 12.63 -2.64
N ASP A 93 18.54 11.62 -2.31
CA ASP A 93 19.01 10.60 -3.26
C ASP A 93 18.21 9.31 -3.18
N LEU A 94 16.99 9.34 -2.60
CA LEU A 94 16.13 8.17 -2.49
C LEU A 94 15.78 7.63 -3.89
N ASN A 95 16.04 6.35 -4.09
CA ASN A 95 15.61 5.68 -5.31
C ASN A 95 14.12 5.37 -5.21
N VAL A 96 13.30 6.17 -5.90
CA VAL A 96 11.83 6.10 -5.80
C VAL A 96 11.31 4.72 -6.19
N ARG A 97 11.83 4.14 -7.25
CA ARG A 97 11.37 2.83 -7.74
C ARG A 97 11.60 1.72 -6.70
N VAL A 98 12.79 1.70 -6.11
CA VAL A 98 13.14 0.69 -5.09
C VAL A 98 12.38 0.97 -3.81
N ALA A 99 12.26 2.23 -3.41
CA ALA A 99 11.47 2.61 -2.23
C ALA A 99 10.01 2.18 -2.37
N ARG A 100 9.42 2.37 -3.55
CA ARG A 100 8.07 1.91 -3.84
C ARG A 100 7.95 0.39 -3.67
N GLN A 101 8.91 -0.37 -4.20
CA GLN A 101 8.94 -1.83 -4.06
C GLN A 101 9.02 -2.24 -2.60
N MET A 102 9.83 -1.53 -1.81
CA MET A 102 9.95 -1.78 -0.38
C MET A 102 8.63 -1.53 0.34
N ILE A 103 7.98 -0.41 0.05
CA ILE A 103 6.72 -0.04 0.69
C ILE A 103 5.64 -1.06 0.34
N PHE A 104 5.46 -1.34 -0.95
CA PHE A 104 4.45 -2.27 -1.39
C PHE A 104 4.72 -3.67 -0.82
N GLY A 105 5.95 -4.14 -0.91
CA GLY A 105 6.33 -5.46 -0.41
C GLY A 105 6.10 -5.61 1.09
N THR A 106 6.41 -4.58 1.87
CA THR A 106 6.21 -4.60 3.32
C THR A 106 4.73 -4.66 3.67
N VAL A 107 3.94 -3.75 3.10
CA VAL A 107 2.49 -3.71 3.36
C VAL A 107 1.84 -5.02 2.93
N ASP A 108 2.22 -5.51 1.77
CA ASP A 108 1.72 -6.75 1.20
C ASP A 108 2.01 -7.95 2.11
N GLU A 109 3.24 -8.08 2.57
CA GLU A 109 3.65 -9.17 3.46
C GLU A 109 2.92 -9.13 4.81
N VAL A 110 2.72 -7.94 5.35
CA VAL A 110 1.99 -7.78 6.61
C VAL A 110 0.55 -8.27 6.45
N VAL A 111 -0.11 -7.92 5.34
CA VAL A 111 -1.48 -8.39 5.07
C VAL A 111 -1.51 -9.91 4.86
N THR A 112 -0.54 -10.44 4.11
CA THR A 112 -0.45 -11.89 3.87
C THR A 112 -0.32 -12.66 5.18
N ASN A 113 0.55 -12.21 6.08
CA ASN A 113 0.70 -12.82 7.39
C ASN A 113 -0.60 -12.78 8.19
N TRP A 114 -1.32 -11.66 8.12
CA TRP A 114 -2.59 -11.54 8.81
C TRP A 114 -3.63 -12.52 8.27
N VAL A 115 -3.72 -12.67 6.95
CA VAL A 115 -4.61 -13.66 6.32
C VAL A 115 -4.22 -15.08 6.73
N MET A 116 -2.92 -15.39 6.70
CA MET A 116 -2.41 -16.73 7.04
C MET A 116 -2.58 -17.06 8.51
N SER A 117 -2.74 -16.08 9.39
CA SER A 117 -2.96 -16.27 10.82
C SER A 117 -4.44 -16.41 11.18
N ASP A 118 -5.33 -16.54 10.18
CA ASP A 118 -6.78 -16.58 10.36
C ASP A 118 -7.33 -15.32 11.03
N HIS A 119 -6.72 -14.16 10.72
CA HIS A 119 -7.19 -12.86 11.20
C HIS A 119 -7.19 -12.73 12.74
N LYS A 120 -6.20 -13.32 13.40
CA LYS A 120 -6.17 -13.42 14.87
C LYS A 120 -5.84 -12.14 15.60
N TYR A 121 -5.38 -11.12 14.89
CA TYR A 121 -4.98 -9.84 15.49
C TYR A 121 -5.55 -8.68 14.69
N ASP A 122 -5.45 -7.47 15.26
CA ASP A 122 -5.94 -6.26 14.62
C ASP A 122 -4.91 -5.75 13.62
N LEU A 123 -5.20 -5.95 12.33
CA LEU A 123 -4.29 -5.53 11.24
C LEU A 123 -4.08 -4.01 11.27
N VAL A 124 -5.14 -3.24 11.46
CA VAL A 124 -5.06 -1.77 11.44
C VAL A 124 -4.16 -1.25 12.55
N ALA A 125 -4.11 -1.94 13.68
CA ALA A 125 -3.25 -1.54 14.81
C ALA A 125 -1.77 -1.57 14.47
N LEU A 126 -1.37 -2.26 13.40
CA LEU A 126 0.02 -2.31 12.94
C LEU A 126 0.42 -1.11 12.09
N SER A 127 -0.53 -0.26 11.69
CA SER A 127 -0.29 0.84 10.76
C SER A 127 0.81 1.78 11.24
N LYS A 128 0.80 2.14 12.50
CA LYS A 128 1.80 3.06 13.08
C LYS A 128 3.20 2.46 13.05
N THR A 129 3.33 1.20 13.42
CA THR A 129 4.62 0.51 13.44
C THR A 129 5.18 0.36 12.01
N VAL A 130 4.35 -0.09 11.09
CA VAL A 130 4.76 -0.26 9.69
C VAL A 130 5.17 1.08 9.10
N HIS A 131 4.34 2.11 9.29
CA HIS A 131 4.63 3.46 8.80
C HIS A 131 5.96 3.99 9.35
N GLY A 132 6.19 3.83 10.65
CA GLY A 132 7.44 4.28 11.28
C GLY A 132 8.67 3.65 10.66
N LEU A 133 8.61 2.35 10.38
CA LEU A 133 9.72 1.65 9.73
C LEU A 133 9.93 2.12 8.29
N LEU A 134 8.84 2.34 7.56
CA LEU A 134 8.91 2.78 6.17
C LEU A 134 9.52 4.17 6.04
N ILE A 135 9.07 5.13 6.85
CA ILE A 135 9.60 6.50 6.77
C ILE A 135 11.06 6.55 7.21
N ALA A 136 11.44 5.76 8.21
CA ALA A 136 12.83 5.66 8.63
C ALA A 136 13.71 5.15 7.48
N ALA A 137 13.24 4.13 6.76
CA ALA A 137 13.96 3.60 5.59
C ALA A 137 14.08 4.62 4.47
N CYS A 138 13.13 5.55 4.35
CA CYS A 138 13.17 6.63 3.35
C CYS A 138 14.01 7.83 3.80
N GLY A 139 14.63 7.75 4.97
CA GLY A 139 15.51 8.79 5.46
C GLY A 139 14.84 9.90 6.26
N TYR A 140 13.58 9.68 6.67
CA TYR A 140 12.89 10.66 7.52
C TYR A 140 13.51 10.67 8.92
N ARG A 141 13.79 11.87 9.43
CA ARG A 141 14.34 12.05 10.76
C ARG A 141 13.45 13.00 11.55
N GLN A 142 13.06 12.56 12.72
CA GLN A 142 12.31 13.40 13.65
C GLN A 142 13.19 14.45 14.31
#